data_bfb01f49379a32a8e62071f64a7683d5
#
_entry.id   bfb01f49379a32a8e62071f64a7683d5
#
_cell.length_a   1.000
_cell.length_b   1.000
_cell.length_c   1.000
_cell.angle_alpha   90.00
_cell.angle_beta   90.00
_cell.angle_gamma   90.00
#
_symmetry.space_group_name_H-M   'P 1'
#
loop_
_entity.id
_entity.type
_entity.pdbx_description
1 polymer ?
#
loop_
_entity_poly.entity_id
_entity_poly.type
_entity_poly.pdbx_seq_one_letter_code
_entity_poly.pdbx_strand_id
1 'polypeptide(L)'
;SNLFTSEGKKILDFTGGLGVLGLGHNHPKILETRINFQREKKVEVHKIIFSKYMAALSSSISYLLPKNLTKSFFLNSGAEAVEAAIKVCFKSFKKPKKYILYSNKSYHGKLIGSGSISGSYKKNNQFPEMKDCISFNFNDPDDLEKKIVEYNSKGGIYCVIVEPYSASLLESCDNNFIEKLFRLKLRYEFKIIFDEVFTGFYKSKKIFYFQNFENVS
;
A
#
# COMPACT_ATOMS: atom_id res chain seq x y z
N SER A 1 -19.08 -8.24 12.48
CA SER A 1 -19.07 -9.73 12.56
C SER A 1 -19.09 -10.23 13.99
N ASN A 2 -19.43 -11.50 14.16
CA ASN A 2 -19.33 -12.18 15.45
C ASN A 2 -18.41 -13.39 15.31
N LEU A 3 -17.59 -13.60 16.34
CA LEU A 3 -16.76 -14.79 16.51
C LEU A 3 -17.40 -15.65 17.62
N PHE A 4 -17.17 -16.95 17.59
CA PHE A 4 -17.63 -17.88 18.61
C PHE A 4 -16.41 -18.66 19.11
N THR A 5 -16.28 -18.75 20.44
CA THR A 5 -15.25 -19.60 21.05
C THR A 5 -15.64 -21.08 20.90
N SER A 6 -14.71 -21.99 21.18
CA SER A 6 -14.99 -23.43 21.27
C SER A 6 -16.08 -23.81 22.29
N GLU A 7 -16.28 -22.95 23.29
CA GLU A 7 -17.29 -23.09 24.35
C GLU A 7 -18.63 -22.42 23.96
N GLY A 8 -18.76 -21.91 22.71
CA GLY A 8 -19.99 -21.27 22.24
C GLY A 8 -20.20 -19.81 22.68
N LYS A 9 -19.23 -19.20 23.35
CA LYS A 9 -19.32 -17.79 23.76
C LYS A 9 -19.22 -16.88 22.52
N LYS A 10 -20.19 -15.96 22.40
CA LYS A 10 -20.22 -14.97 21.32
C LYS A 10 -19.33 -13.77 21.65
N ILE A 11 -18.45 -13.41 20.72
CA ILE A 11 -17.55 -12.25 20.81
C ILE A 11 -17.81 -11.35 19.61
N LEU A 12 -17.96 -10.05 19.84
CA LEU A 12 -18.10 -9.08 18.77
C LEU A 12 -16.73 -8.79 18.14
N ASP A 13 -16.61 -9.06 16.84
CA ASP A 13 -15.38 -8.81 16.08
C ASP A 13 -15.30 -7.36 15.62
N PHE A 14 -14.45 -6.57 16.28
CA PHE A 14 -14.07 -5.22 15.87
C PHE A 14 -12.76 -5.15 15.09
N THR A 15 -12.05 -6.27 14.96
CA THR A 15 -10.75 -6.29 14.29
C THR A 15 -10.85 -6.59 12.80
N GLY A 16 -11.88 -7.34 12.39
CA GLY A 16 -12.07 -7.71 10.98
C GLY A 16 -10.84 -8.32 10.32
N GLY A 17 -10.12 -9.18 11.07
CA GLY A 17 -8.86 -9.76 10.58
C GLY A 17 -7.73 -8.72 10.45
N LEU A 18 -7.53 -7.90 11.47
CA LEU A 18 -6.57 -6.78 11.50
C LEU A 18 -6.85 -5.72 10.41
N GLY A 19 -8.11 -5.35 10.27
CA GLY A 19 -8.54 -4.33 9.33
C GLY A 19 -8.65 -4.79 7.86
N VAL A 20 -8.51 -6.07 7.58
CA VAL A 20 -8.56 -6.60 6.20
C VAL A 20 -10.00 -6.72 5.68
N LEU A 21 -10.92 -7.19 6.53
CA LEU A 21 -12.30 -7.53 6.14
C LEU A 21 -13.26 -6.37 6.37
N GLY A 22 -13.26 -5.38 5.49
CA GLY A 22 -14.14 -4.21 5.61
C GLY A 22 -15.64 -4.53 5.64
N LEU A 23 -16.05 -5.68 5.10
CA LEU A 23 -17.44 -6.17 5.12
C LEU A 23 -17.69 -7.27 6.15
N GLY A 24 -16.66 -7.65 6.93
CA GLY A 24 -16.70 -8.72 7.89
C GLY A 24 -16.58 -10.13 7.29
N HIS A 25 -16.55 -11.14 8.16
CA HIS A 25 -16.45 -12.53 7.76
C HIS A 25 -17.73 -13.01 7.05
N ASN A 26 -17.56 -13.77 5.96
CA ASN A 26 -18.64 -14.47 5.25
C ASN A 26 -19.83 -13.55 4.87
N HIS A 27 -19.56 -12.36 4.37
CA HIS A 27 -20.61 -11.46 3.89
C HIS A 27 -21.51 -12.17 2.88
N PRO A 28 -22.86 -12.18 3.06
CA PRO A 28 -23.76 -13.04 2.28
C PRO A 28 -23.61 -12.93 0.78
N LYS A 29 -23.55 -11.70 0.24
CA LYS A 29 -23.37 -11.47 -1.21
C LYS A 29 -22.03 -11.98 -1.74
N ILE A 30 -20.96 -11.89 -0.96
CA ILE A 30 -19.63 -12.40 -1.35
C ILE A 30 -19.66 -13.93 -1.34
N LEU A 31 -20.23 -14.52 -0.31
CA LEU A 31 -20.35 -15.96 -0.19
C LEU A 31 -21.19 -16.55 -1.35
N GLU A 32 -22.36 -15.98 -1.60
CA GLU A 32 -23.22 -16.37 -2.73
C GLU A 32 -22.49 -16.27 -4.08
N THR A 33 -21.78 -15.17 -4.33
CA THR A 33 -21.02 -14.99 -5.57
C THR A 33 -19.94 -16.05 -5.72
N ARG A 34 -19.22 -16.38 -4.65
CA ARG A 34 -18.18 -17.43 -4.65
C ARG A 34 -18.78 -18.80 -4.94
N ILE A 35 -19.89 -19.16 -4.28
CA ILE A 35 -20.59 -20.42 -4.49
C ILE A 35 -21.08 -20.55 -5.95
N ASN A 36 -21.69 -19.51 -6.48
CA ASN A 36 -22.19 -19.51 -7.87
C ASN A 36 -21.05 -19.60 -8.88
N PHE A 37 -19.93 -18.91 -8.64
CA PHE A 37 -18.72 -19.02 -9.47
C PHE A 37 -18.22 -20.48 -9.57
N GLN A 38 -18.17 -21.16 -8.44
CA GLN A 38 -17.76 -22.58 -8.36
C GLN A 38 -18.77 -23.51 -9.05
N ARG A 39 -20.07 -23.32 -8.80
CA ARG A 39 -21.13 -24.12 -9.43
C ARG A 39 -21.12 -24.00 -10.96
N GLU A 40 -20.84 -22.81 -11.47
CA GLU A 40 -20.74 -22.56 -12.91
C GLU A 40 -19.41 -23.06 -13.52
N LYS A 41 -18.54 -23.71 -12.73
CA LYS A 41 -17.25 -24.25 -13.15
C LYS A 41 -16.39 -23.26 -13.94
N LYS A 42 -16.40 -21.98 -13.50
CA LYS A 42 -15.61 -20.93 -14.13
C LYS A 42 -14.12 -21.11 -13.86
N VAL A 43 -13.30 -20.66 -14.81
CA VAL A 43 -11.83 -20.73 -14.67
C VAL A 43 -11.36 -19.86 -13.51
N GLU A 44 -10.72 -20.45 -12.52
CA GLU A 44 -10.29 -19.79 -11.31
C GLU A 44 -8.95 -19.08 -11.46
N VAL A 45 -8.00 -19.72 -12.13
CA VAL A 45 -6.63 -19.22 -12.28
C VAL A 45 -6.16 -19.36 -13.72
N HIS A 46 -5.67 -18.27 -14.29
CA HIS A 46 -4.91 -18.30 -15.53
C HIS A 46 -4.00 -17.07 -15.65
N LYS A 47 -2.77 -17.28 -16.08
CA LYS A 47 -1.77 -16.21 -16.27
C LYS A 47 -1.71 -15.70 -17.72
N ILE A 48 -2.12 -16.52 -18.67
CA ILE A 48 -1.93 -16.29 -20.10
C ILE A 48 -3.23 -15.84 -20.76
N ILE A 49 -4.37 -16.27 -20.24
CA ILE A 49 -5.68 -15.96 -20.81
C ILE A 49 -6.25 -14.70 -20.14
N PHE A 50 -6.79 -13.81 -20.95
CA PHE A 50 -7.41 -12.59 -20.46
C PHE A 50 -8.67 -12.88 -19.63
N SER A 51 -8.71 -12.39 -18.39
CA SER A 51 -9.87 -12.53 -17.51
C SER A 51 -10.81 -11.32 -17.60
N LYS A 52 -12.04 -11.56 -18.02
CA LYS A 52 -13.08 -10.51 -18.00
C LYS A 52 -13.33 -9.94 -16.60
N TYR A 53 -13.14 -10.72 -15.56
CA TYR A 53 -13.31 -10.28 -14.16
C TYR A 53 -12.20 -9.34 -13.73
N MET A 54 -10.94 -9.65 -14.08
CA MET A 54 -9.81 -8.76 -13.83
C MET A 54 -9.94 -7.45 -14.62
N ALA A 55 -10.39 -7.53 -15.87
CA ALA A 55 -10.63 -6.35 -16.70
C ALA A 55 -11.72 -5.45 -16.09
N ALA A 56 -12.85 -6.04 -15.70
CA ALA A 56 -13.95 -5.32 -15.08
C ALA A 56 -13.52 -4.67 -13.76
N LEU A 57 -12.78 -5.39 -12.91
CA LEU A 57 -12.26 -4.86 -11.65
C LEU A 57 -11.27 -3.71 -11.90
N SER A 58 -10.32 -3.89 -12.83
CA SER A 58 -9.36 -2.84 -13.20
C SER A 58 -10.06 -1.58 -13.73
N SER A 59 -11.06 -1.74 -14.58
CA SER A 59 -11.87 -0.63 -15.09
C SER A 59 -12.62 0.10 -13.97
N SER A 60 -13.24 -0.64 -13.05
CA SER A 60 -13.97 -0.08 -11.91
C SER A 60 -13.05 0.70 -10.98
N ILE A 61 -11.88 0.16 -10.66
CA ILE A 61 -10.88 0.85 -9.82
C ILE A 61 -10.39 2.12 -10.52
N SER A 62 -10.05 2.03 -11.81
CA SER A 62 -9.59 3.16 -12.61
C SER A 62 -10.62 4.30 -12.68
N TYR A 63 -11.91 3.97 -12.76
CA TYR A 63 -12.99 4.95 -12.76
C TYR A 63 -13.08 5.74 -11.45
N LEU A 64 -12.71 5.14 -10.30
CA LEU A 64 -12.78 5.72 -8.98
C LEU A 64 -11.51 6.47 -8.56
N LEU A 65 -10.44 6.37 -9.36
CA LEU A 65 -9.15 6.98 -9.10
C LEU A 65 -8.91 8.23 -9.96
N PRO A 66 -7.95 9.09 -9.60
CA PRO A 66 -7.49 10.17 -10.47
C PRO A 66 -7.07 9.66 -11.85
N LYS A 67 -7.29 10.47 -12.89
CA LYS A 67 -7.12 10.07 -14.31
C LYS A 67 -5.72 9.58 -14.69
N ASN A 68 -4.70 9.86 -13.89
CA ASN A 68 -3.34 9.37 -14.09
C ASN A 68 -3.07 7.97 -13.50
N LEU A 69 -4.02 7.42 -12.70
CA LEU A 69 -3.93 6.08 -12.09
C LEU A 69 -4.89 5.11 -12.80
N THR A 70 -4.56 4.73 -14.03
CA THR A 70 -5.44 3.98 -14.93
C THR A 70 -5.08 2.50 -15.07
N LYS A 71 -4.04 2.03 -14.42
CA LYS A 71 -3.55 0.65 -14.57
C LYS A 71 -3.55 -0.08 -13.24
N SER A 72 -4.01 -1.32 -13.25
CA SER A 72 -4.02 -2.20 -12.08
C SER A 72 -3.12 -3.41 -12.33
N PHE A 73 -2.42 -3.83 -11.30
CA PHE A 73 -1.65 -5.06 -11.28
C PHE A 73 -2.05 -5.87 -10.05
N PHE A 74 -2.61 -7.07 -10.27
CA PHE A 74 -3.18 -7.89 -9.21
C PHE A 74 -2.17 -8.92 -8.69
N LEU A 75 -2.10 -9.05 -7.37
CA LEU A 75 -1.21 -9.92 -6.63
C LEU A 75 -1.98 -10.58 -5.47
N ASN A 76 -1.34 -11.49 -4.73
CA ASN A 76 -2.03 -12.31 -3.74
C ASN A 76 -2.01 -11.71 -2.33
N SER A 77 -1.11 -10.76 -2.06
CA SER A 77 -0.98 -10.14 -0.74
C SER A 77 -0.52 -8.68 -0.84
N GLY A 78 -0.74 -7.92 0.25
CA GLY A 78 -0.23 -6.55 0.36
C GLY A 78 1.29 -6.47 0.29
N ALA A 79 2.01 -7.40 0.93
CA ALA A 79 3.46 -7.45 0.86
C ALA A 79 3.97 -7.66 -0.57
N GLU A 80 3.34 -8.56 -1.34
CA GLU A 80 3.66 -8.75 -2.77
C GLU A 80 3.35 -7.50 -3.59
N ALA A 81 2.26 -6.79 -3.27
CA ALA A 81 1.91 -5.54 -3.94
C ALA A 81 2.97 -4.46 -3.69
N VAL A 82 3.48 -4.34 -2.47
CA VAL A 82 4.59 -3.43 -2.12
C VAL A 82 5.86 -3.83 -2.88
N GLU A 83 6.25 -5.10 -2.92
CA GLU A 83 7.40 -5.58 -3.69
C GLU A 83 7.28 -5.23 -5.19
N ALA A 84 6.10 -5.39 -5.77
CA ALA A 84 5.85 -5.04 -7.16
C ALA A 84 5.93 -3.53 -7.38
N ALA A 85 5.36 -2.71 -6.49
CA ALA A 85 5.42 -1.25 -6.56
C ALA A 85 6.87 -0.74 -6.49
N ILE A 86 7.70 -1.30 -5.59
CA ILE A 86 9.14 -1.00 -5.50
C ILE A 86 9.83 -1.29 -6.84
N LYS A 87 9.59 -2.47 -7.43
CA LYS A 87 10.18 -2.87 -8.70
C LYS A 87 9.75 -1.97 -9.86
N VAL A 88 8.46 -1.61 -9.92
CA VAL A 88 7.93 -0.68 -10.93
C VAL A 88 8.59 0.69 -10.81
N CYS A 89 8.68 1.24 -9.59
CA CYS A 89 9.35 2.51 -9.35
C CYS A 89 10.82 2.46 -9.75
N PHE A 90 11.55 1.43 -9.33
CA PHE A 90 12.96 1.26 -9.67
C PHE A 90 13.20 1.20 -11.18
N LYS A 91 12.35 0.47 -11.92
CA LYS A 91 12.45 0.31 -13.37
C LYS A 91 11.94 1.52 -14.18
N SER A 92 11.26 2.49 -13.55
CA SER A 92 10.63 3.61 -14.25
C SER A 92 11.61 4.70 -14.71
N PHE A 93 12.88 4.63 -14.33
CA PHE A 93 13.90 5.62 -14.67
C PHE A 93 14.87 5.10 -15.73
N LYS A 94 15.15 5.92 -16.75
CA LYS A 94 16.16 5.60 -17.79
C LYS A 94 17.56 5.49 -17.20
N LYS A 95 17.91 6.39 -16.27
CA LYS A 95 19.14 6.31 -15.47
C LYS A 95 18.83 5.69 -14.13
N PRO A 96 19.54 4.62 -13.71
CA PRO A 96 19.30 3.99 -12.42
C PRO A 96 19.41 4.99 -11.27
N LYS A 97 18.46 4.95 -10.37
CA LYS A 97 18.49 5.64 -9.07
C LYS A 97 18.65 4.60 -7.96
N LYS A 98 19.25 4.99 -6.85
CA LYS A 98 19.78 4.04 -5.87
C LYS A 98 18.85 3.83 -4.67
N TYR A 99 18.26 4.90 -4.13
CA TYR A 99 17.66 4.89 -2.81
C TYR A 99 16.12 4.83 -2.82
N ILE A 100 15.57 4.12 -1.83
CA ILE A 100 14.16 4.21 -1.41
C ILE A 100 14.08 4.85 -0.03
N LEU A 101 13.13 5.79 0.15
CA LEU A 101 12.85 6.39 1.43
C LEU A 101 11.52 5.87 2.00
N TYR A 102 11.48 5.66 3.33
CA TYR A 102 10.31 5.13 4.03
C TYR A 102 10.21 5.74 5.44
N SER A 103 9.00 5.77 6.01
CA SER A 103 8.79 6.26 7.38
C SER A 103 9.35 5.28 8.41
N ASN A 104 10.02 5.79 9.45
CA ASN A 104 10.52 5.00 10.57
C ASN A 104 9.41 4.33 11.42
N LYS A 105 8.14 4.68 11.18
CA LYS A 105 6.95 4.13 11.86
C LYS A 105 6.04 3.34 10.93
N SER A 106 6.49 3.04 9.71
CA SER A 106 5.71 2.31 8.71
C SER A 106 5.70 0.80 8.91
N TYR A 107 4.67 0.18 8.34
CA TYR A 107 4.58 -1.27 8.16
C TYR A 107 4.13 -1.61 6.74
N HIS A 108 5.01 -2.22 5.96
CA HIS A 108 4.79 -2.53 4.53
C HIS A 108 4.80 -4.03 4.20
N GLY A 109 4.92 -4.87 5.21
CA GLY A 109 4.98 -6.32 5.05
C GLY A 109 6.25 -6.95 5.62
N LYS A 110 6.42 -8.25 5.37
CA LYS A 110 7.50 -9.08 5.96
C LYS A 110 8.34 -9.83 4.91
N LEU A 111 8.20 -9.53 3.62
CA LEU A 111 9.11 -10.03 2.59
C LEU A 111 10.43 -9.25 2.63
N ILE A 112 11.43 -9.67 1.87
CA ILE A 112 12.77 -9.06 1.96
C ILE A 112 12.73 -7.56 1.69
N GLY A 113 12.12 -7.12 0.58
CA GLY A 113 12.02 -5.69 0.25
C GLY A 113 11.05 -4.95 1.16
N SER A 114 9.81 -5.44 1.29
CA SER A 114 8.78 -4.79 2.11
C SER A 114 9.12 -4.78 3.60
N GLY A 115 9.79 -5.83 4.12
CA GLY A 115 10.30 -5.89 5.48
C GLY A 115 11.44 -4.90 5.73
N SER A 116 12.31 -4.69 4.74
CA SER A 116 13.43 -3.74 4.83
C SER A 116 13.00 -2.28 4.97
N ILE A 117 11.76 -1.97 4.58
CA ILE A 117 11.17 -0.63 4.67
C ILE A 117 10.02 -0.55 5.68
N SER A 118 9.83 -1.58 6.51
CA SER A 118 8.85 -1.61 7.60
C SER A 118 9.50 -1.13 8.91
N GLY A 119 9.55 0.19 9.12
CA GLY A 119 10.30 0.82 10.21
C GLY A 119 9.86 0.36 11.61
N SER A 120 8.56 0.17 11.83
CA SER A 120 8.04 -0.33 13.11
C SER A 120 8.40 -1.80 13.39
N TYR A 121 8.73 -2.57 12.36
CA TYR A 121 9.03 -4.01 12.47
C TYR A 121 10.53 -4.33 12.45
N LYS A 122 11.38 -3.42 12.02
CA LYS A 122 12.82 -3.63 11.80
C LYS A 122 13.57 -4.26 12.98
N LYS A 123 13.26 -3.86 14.21
CA LYS A 123 13.91 -4.36 15.41
C LYS A 123 13.77 -5.88 15.63
N ASN A 124 12.74 -6.48 15.05
CA ASN A 124 12.40 -7.91 15.18
C ASN A 124 12.73 -8.70 13.91
N ASN A 125 13.26 -8.05 12.86
CA ASN A 125 13.56 -8.70 11.60
C ASN A 125 14.94 -9.36 11.66
N GLN A 126 14.97 -10.69 11.57
CA GLN A 126 16.20 -11.49 11.56
C GLN A 126 16.68 -11.84 10.15
N PHE A 127 15.96 -11.39 9.10
CA PHE A 127 16.33 -11.66 7.71
C PHE A 127 17.25 -10.57 7.14
N PRO A 128 18.03 -10.91 6.09
CA PRO A 128 18.81 -9.91 5.37
C PRO A 128 17.94 -8.76 4.86
N GLU A 129 18.42 -7.54 5.05
CA GLU A 129 17.72 -6.35 4.57
C GLU A 129 18.16 -5.97 3.15
N MET A 130 17.23 -5.41 2.40
CA MET A 130 17.52 -4.75 1.14
C MET A 130 18.42 -3.54 1.40
N LYS A 131 19.48 -3.38 0.61
CA LYS A 131 20.39 -2.22 0.70
C LYS A 131 19.71 -0.93 0.26
N ASP A 132 20.30 0.20 0.66
CA ASP A 132 19.92 1.53 0.18
C ASP A 132 18.48 1.97 0.56
N CYS A 133 17.99 1.46 1.68
CA CYS A 133 16.71 1.84 2.32
C CYS A 133 16.97 2.89 3.41
N ILE A 134 16.41 4.08 3.25
CA ILE A 134 16.65 5.24 4.12
C ILE A 134 15.37 5.61 4.86
N SER A 135 15.41 5.63 6.18
CA SER A 135 14.26 6.05 6.98
C SER A 135 14.25 7.56 7.22
N PHE A 136 13.05 8.12 7.29
CA PHE A 136 12.76 9.46 7.79
C PHE A 136 11.73 9.40 8.91
N ASN A 137 11.65 10.45 9.72
CA ASN A 137 10.69 10.54 10.82
C ASN A 137 9.26 10.75 10.29
N PHE A 138 8.29 10.02 10.85
CA PHE A 138 6.88 10.17 10.48
C PHE A 138 6.40 11.62 10.73
N ASN A 139 5.67 12.19 9.78
CA ASN A 139 5.13 13.56 9.81
C ASN A 139 6.18 14.67 10.04
N ASP A 140 7.44 14.42 9.71
CA ASP A 140 8.52 15.40 9.81
C ASP A 140 8.95 15.86 8.39
N PRO A 141 8.40 16.98 7.88
CA PRO A 141 8.70 17.47 6.55
C PRO A 141 10.15 17.95 6.39
N ASP A 142 10.80 18.36 7.47
CA ASP A 142 12.18 18.88 7.44
C ASP A 142 13.19 17.72 7.41
N ASP A 143 12.95 16.65 8.20
CA ASP A 143 13.78 15.45 8.10
C ASP A 143 13.61 14.77 6.73
N LEU A 144 12.40 14.72 6.19
CA LEU A 144 12.14 14.23 4.83
C LEU A 144 12.97 15.02 3.80
N GLU A 145 12.91 16.36 3.82
CA GLU A 145 13.68 17.20 2.88
C GLU A 145 15.18 16.99 3.04
N LYS A 146 15.69 16.99 4.27
CA LYS A 146 17.11 16.73 4.58
C LYS A 146 17.58 15.41 3.97
N LYS A 147 16.81 14.33 4.17
CA LYS A 147 17.13 13.01 3.61
C LYS A 147 17.08 13.03 2.08
N ILE A 148 16.08 13.68 1.49
CA ILE A 148 15.95 13.76 0.02
C ILE A 148 17.15 14.52 -0.58
N VAL A 149 17.52 15.68 -0.03
CA VAL A 149 18.67 16.46 -0.50
C VAL A 149 19.95 15.63 -0.42
N GLU A 150 20.21 15.02 0.74
CA GLU A 150 21.39 14.22 0.99
C GLU A 150 21.52 13.03 0.03
N TYR A 151 20.49 12.19 -0.07
CA TYR A 151 20.57 10.94 -0.82
C TYR A 151 20.35 11.12 -2.33
N ASN A 152 19.72 12.22 -2.74
CA ASN A 152 19.66 12.55 -4.15
C ASN A 152 21.06 12.85 -4.73
N SER A 153 21.94 13.50 -3.97
CA SER A 153 23.33 13.76 -4.37
C SER A 153 24.22 12.51 -4.39
N LYS A 154 23.85 11.47 -3.62
CA LYS A 154 24.61 10.21 -3.46
C LYS A 154 24.23 9.10 -4.46
N GLY A 155 23.30 9.33 -5.36
CA GLY A 155 22.90 8.33 -6.35
C GLY A 155 21.42 8.36 -6.73
N GLY A 156 20.68 9.34 -6.23
CA GLY A 156 19.27 9.58 -6.57
C GLY A 156 18.28 8.66 -5.84
N ILE A 157 17.07 9.18 -5.68
CA ILE A 157 15.97 8.49 -5.02
C ILE A 157 14.99 8.02 -6.09
N TYR A 158 14.69 6.72 -6.17
CA TYR A 158 13.69 6.22 -7.11
C TYR A 158 12.27 6.31 -6.55
N CYS A 159 12.06 6.13 -5.24
CA CYS A 159 10.74 6.36 -4.65
C CYS A 159 10.80 6.71 -3.16
N VAL A 160 9.72 7.33 -2.71
CA VAL A 160 9.35 7.50 -1.30
C VAL A 160 8.05 6.74 -1.10
N ILE A 161 8.01 5.84 -0.11
CA ILE A 161 6.80 5.10 0.28
C ILE A 161 6.27 5.62 1.60
N VAL A 162 4.96 5.84 1.65
CA VAL A 162 4.25 6.30 2.84
C VAL A 162 2.92 5.57 2.99
N GLU A 163 2.55 5.28 4.24
CA GLU A 163 1.16 5.00 4.60
C GLU A 163 0.47 6.37 4.81
N PRO A 164 -0.54 6.75 4.02
CA PRO A 164 -1.22 8.04 4.19
C PRO A 164 -1.95 8.15 5.54
N TYR A 165 -2.23 7.00 6.15
CA TYR A 165 -2.65 6.81 7.53
C TYR A 165 -1.85 5.63 8.09
N SER A 166 -1.02 5.88 9.08
CA SER A 166 -0.15 4.86 9.67
C SER A 166 -0.95 3.81 10.43
N ALA A 167 -0.87 2.56 10.00
CA ALA A 167 -1.47 1.44 10.71
C ALA A 167 -0.81 1.19 12.09
N SER A 168 0.47 1.53 12.22
CA SER A 168 1.24 1.34 13.46
C SER A 168 0.96 2.40 14.53
N LEU A 169 0.69 3.65 14.10
CA LEU A 169 0.44 4.79 15.00
C LEU A 169 -1.05 5.10 15.14
N LEU A 170 -1.89 4.64 14.21
CA LEU A 170 -3.30 5.03 14.04
C LEU A 170 -3.44 6.55 13.84
N GLU A 171 -2.54 7.12 13.04
CA GLU A 171 -2.41 8.56 12.81
C GLU A 171 -2.26 8.87 11.32
N SER A 172 -2.90 9.96 10.88
CA SER A 172 -2.82 10.45 9.49
C SER A 172 -1.52 11.20 9.24
N CYS A 173 -1.02 11.14 8.02
CA CYS A 173 -0.08 12.14 7.54
C CYS A 173 -0.73 13.52 7.55
N ASP A 174 0.04 14.56 7.92
CA ASP A 174 -0.40 15.94 7.90
C ASP A 174 -0.43 16.50 6.47
N ASN A 175 -1.34 17.43 6.20
CA ASN A 175 -1.40 18.12 4.91
C ASN A 175 -0.07 18.78 4.54
N ASN A 176 0.57 19.47 5.51
CA ASN A 176 1.87 20.12 5.31
C ASN A 176 2.97 19.10 4.90
N PHE A 177 3.01 17.92 5.53
CA PHE A 177 3.93 16.85 5.15
C PHE A 177 3.68 16.37 3.72
N ILE A 178 2.43 16.13 3.36
CA ILE A 178 2.04 15.66 2.02
C ILE A 178 2.34 16.72 0.95
N GLU A 179 2.02 17.98 1.18
CA GLU A 179 2.36 19.10 0.27
C GLU A 179 3.88 19.22 0.05
N LYS A 180 4.65 19.10 1.13
CA LYS A 180 6.11 19.11 1.06
C LYS A 180 6.63 17.92 0.24
N LEU A 181 6.09 16.71 0.47
CA LEU A 181 6.44 15.50 -0.27
C LEU A 181 6.20 15.69 -1.79
N PHE A 182 5.06 16.27 -2.19
CA PHE A 182 4.77 16.53 -3.60
C PHE A 182 5.67 17.61 -4.22
N ARG A 183 5.98 18.70 -3.50
CA ARG A 183 6.94 19.70 -3.96
C ARG A 183 8.33 19.08 -4.19
N LEU A 184 8.79 18.26 -3.26
CA LEU A 184 10.09 17.57 -3.38
C LEU A 184 10.08 16.54 -4.52
N LYS A 185 8.96 15.82 -4.74
CA LYS A 185 8.81 14.92 -5.90
C LYS A 185 9.02 15.64 -7.21
N LEU A 186 8.45 16.82 -7.39
CA LEU A 186 8.60 17.62 -8.62
C LEU A 186 10.05 18.08 -8.82
N ARG A 187 10.72 18.50 -7.74
CA ARG A 187 12.10 19.00 -7.79
C ARG A 187 13.15 17.92 -8.02
N TYR A 188 12.96 16.73 -7.42
CA TYR A 188 13.96 15.65 -7.42
C TYR A 188 13.55 14.43 -8.25
N GLU A 189 12.38 14.48 -8.90
CA GLU A 189 11.88 13.48 -9.87
C GLU A 189 11.86 12.04 -9.33
N PHE A 190 11.39 11.83 -8.10
CA PHE A 190 11.15 10.48 -7.58
C PHE A 190 9.67 10.08 -7.73
N LYS A 191 9.36 8.79 -7.52
CA LYS A 191 7.99 8.29 -7.47
C LYS A 191 7.49 8.26 -6.03
N ILE A 192 6.18 8.44 -5.84
CA ILE A 192 5.52 8.23 -4.55
C ILE A 192 4.72 6.94 -4.62
N ILE A 193 4.87 6.10 -3.59
CA ILE A 193 4.02 4.94 -3.33
C ILE A 193 3.16 5.29 -2.11
N PHE A 194 1.82 5.31 -2.28
CA PHE A 194 0.91 5.29 -1.16
C PHE A 194 0.55 3.85 -0.83
N ASP A 195 0.97 3.37 0.34
CA ASP A 195 0.53 2.08 0.85
C ASP A 195 -0.83 2.23 1.51
N GLU A 196 -1.82 1.70 0.83
CA GLU A 196 -3.23 1.73 1.24
C GLU A 196 -3.76 0.32 1.61
N VAL A 197 -2.87 -0.61 1.91
CA VAL A 197 -3.26 -1.97 2.32
C VAL A 197 -4.18 -1.92 3.54
N PHE A 198 -3.90 -1.03 4.48
CA PHE A 198 -4.72 -0.82 5.68
C PHE A 198 -5.96 0.05 5.42
N THR A 199 -5.85 1.09 4.60
CA THR A 199 -6.84 2.17 4.49
C THR A 199 -7.73 2.13 3.27
N GLY A 200 -7.37 1.34 2.26
CA GLY A 200 -8.09 1.28 1.00
C GLY A 200 -9.51 0.69 1.08
N PHE A 201 -10.26 0.85 0.01
CA PHE A 201 -11.63 0.34 -0.16
C PHE A 201 -12.65 0.87 0.86
N TYR A 202 -12.75 2.21 0.93
CA TYR A 202 -13.76 2.92 1.74
C TYR A 202 -13.66 2.67 3.27
N LYS A 203 -12.49 2.38 3.80
CA LYS A 203 -12.28 2.42 5.26
C LYS A 203 -12.25 3.86 5.80
N SER A 204 -12.14 4.83 4.90
CA SER A 204 -12.36 6.25 5.15
C SER A 204 -13.51 6.77 4.27
N LYS A 205 -13.71 8.09 4.18
CA LYS A 205 -14.75 8.71 3.33
C LYS A 205 -14.53 8.49 1.83
N LYS A 206 -13.31 8.19 1.39
CA LYS A 206 -12.93 7.97 0.00
C LYS A 206 -12.54 6.50 -0.21
N ILE A 207 -12.47 6.06 -1.47
CA ILE A 207 -12.07 4.68 -1.79
C ILE A 207 -10.64 4.41 -1.33
N PHE A 208 -9.75 5.41 -1.46
CA PHE A 208 -8.41 5.39 -0.91
C PHE A 208 -8.16 6.62 -0.06
N TYR A 209 -7.40 6.48 1.01
CA TYR A 209 -7.19 7.52 2.01
C TYR A 209 -6.48 8.75 1.44
N PHE A 210 -5.51 8.56 0.54
CA PHE A 210 -4.76 9.67 -0.08
C PHE A 210 -5.67 10.69 -0.79
N GLN A 211 -6.88 10.30 -1.21
CA GLN A 211 -7.85 11.20 -1.83
C GLN A 211 -8.50 12.19 -0.83
N ASN A 212 -8.20 12.10 0.46
CA ASN A 212 -8.63 13.07 1.46
C ASN A 212 -7.69 14.28 1.55
N PHE A 213 -6.48 14.19 1.00
CA PHE A 213 -5.55 15.32 0.97
C PHE A 213 -5.88 16.27 -0.17
N GLU A 214 -5.83 17.56 0.12
CA GLU A 214 -5.95 18.61 -0.89
C GLU A 214 -4.71 18.57 -1.81
N ASN A 215 -4.90 18.85 -3.11
CA ASN A 215 -3.81 18.94 -4.11
C ASN A 215 -3.04 17.64 -4.43
N VAL A 216 -3.61 16.47 -4.15
CA VAL A 216 -3.02 15.15 -4.49
C VAL A 216 -3.64 14.52 -5.74
N SER A 217 -4.35 15.29 -6.56
CA SER A 217 -5.01 14.85 -7.80
C SER A 217 -4.07 14.92 -9.02
#